data_c4165f9549f9ba1c61f55d13d1fefe94
#
_entry.id   c4165f9549f9ba1c61f55d13d1fefe94
#
_cell.length_a   1.000
_cell.length_b   1.000
_cell.length_c   1.000
_cell.angle_alpha   90.00
_cell.angle_beta   90.00
_cell.angle_gamma   90.00
#
_symmetry.space_group_name_H-M   'P 1'
#
loop_
_entity.id
_entity.type
_entity.pdbx_description
1 polymer ?
#
loop_
_entity_poly.entity_id
_entity_poly.type
_entity_poly.pdbx_seq_one_letter_code
_entity_poly.pdbx_strand_id
1 'polypeptide(L)'
;MFRCDKCQSSAIIYQKYSGKRLCQAHFDEDVFRKVRESLRQTGLFGQGARVALDLNGGIGGAVLAFVLKDIFRNRRNIDFVAVVVDEGKAPAEPARLIAERLEIPAVEKRLPPLQTPGETASPDRRREFLMALAQENGASVLATGHNLDDEATDVFVSYLRGELNGLLAPGHGIREEGKIPWIKPLRRIPEKEIRLFAIKHGLGRPDIVLEDDFRIEAKRLLCEFDSRHPGTKYSLLRSQEKLSRHKSGGAAGQSL
;
A
#
# COMPACT_ATOMS: atom_id res chain seq x y z
N MET A 1 -30.42 -8.96 11.96
CA MET A 1 -29.01 -8.57 12.13
C MET A 1 -28.16 -9.75 11.64
N PHE A 2 -27.21 -9.53 10.72
CA PHE A 2 -26.38 -10.63 10.22
C PHE A 2 -25.34 -11.05 11.27
N ARG A 3 -25.05 -12.35 11.32
CA ARG A 3 -24.08 -12.93 12.25
C ARG A 3 -22.74 -13.21 11.58
N CYS A 4 -21.69 -13.19 12.38
CA CYS A 4 -20.35 -13.55 11.94
C CYS A 4 -20.27 -15.04 11.63
N ASP A 5 -19.70 -15.39 10.48
CA ASP A 5 -19.58 -16.79 10.06
C ASP A 5 -18.56 -17.60 10.90
N LYS A 6 -17.73 -16.90 11.72
CA LYS A 6 -16.73 -17.55 12.58
C LYS A 6 -17.17 -17.74 14.05
N CYS A 7 -18.01 -16.84 14.62
CA CYS A 7 -18.32 -16.88 16.06
C CYS A 7 -19.76 -16.47 16.43
N GLN A 8 -20.64 -16.28 15.46
CA GLN A 8 -22.05 -15.91 15.67
C GLN A 8 -22.31 -14.52 16.31
N SER A 9 -21.28 -13.73 16.64
CA SER A 9 -21.44 -12.34 17.05
C SER A 9 -22.00 -11.49 15.92
N SER A 10 -22.49 -10.27 16.20
CA SER A 10 -22.97 -9.34 15.17
C SER A 10 -21.89 -9.04 14.14
N ALA A 11 -22.20 -9.26 12.87
CA ALA A 11 -21.28 -8.94 11.77
C ALA A 11 -21.28 -7.43 11.51
N ILE A 12 -20.09 -6.86 11.26
CA ILE A 12 -19.89 -5.46 10.89
C ILE A 12 -19.61 -5.28 9.41
N ILE A 13 -19.21 -6.34 8.72
CA ILE A 13 -18.87 -6.30 7.30
C ILE A 13 -19.31 -7.58 6.58
N TYR A 14 -19.68 -7.42 5.32
CA TYR A 14 -19.82 -8.51 4.35
C TYR A 14 -18.81 -8.34 3.23
N GLN A 15 -17.88 -9.28 3.12
CA GLN A 15 -16.85 -9.33 2.09
C GLN A 15 -17.40 -10.06 0.86
N LYS A 16 -17.93 -9.33 -0.14
CA LYS A 16 -18.54 -9.90 -1.34
C LYS A 16 -17.62 -10.88 -2.09
N TYR A 17 -16.31 -10.59 -2.16
CA TYR A 17 -15.32 -11.41 -2.88
C TYR A 17 -15.03 -12.77 -2.19
N SER A 18 -15.30 -12.92 -0.92
CA SER A 18 -15.10 -14.17 -0.16
C SER A 18 -16.39 -14.77 0.37
N GLY A 19 -17.53 -14.06 0.25
CA GLY A 19 -18.84 -14.46 0.79
C GLY A 19 -18.93 -14.42 2.32
N LYS A 20 -17.93 -13.88 3.03
CA LYS A 20 -17.84 -13.94 4.50
C LYS A 20 -18.44 -12.73 5.18
N ARG A 21 -19.16 -12.97 6.27
CA ARG A 21 -19.62 -11.97 7.23
C ARG A 21 -18.73 -12.04 8.46
N LEU A 22 -18.15 -10.91 8.86
CA LEU A 22 -17.19 -10.88 9.96
C LEU A 22 -17.64 -9.86 11.02
N CYS A 23 -17.51 -10.23 12.31
CA CYS A 23 -17.57 -9.29 13.43
C CYS A 23 -16.28 -8.49 13.52
N GLN A 24 -16.21 -7.50 14.42
CA GLN A 24 -15.01 -6.66 14.62
C GLN A 24 -13.73 -7.51 14.80
N ALA A 25 -13.74 -8.43 15.76
CA ALA A 25 -12.55 -9.23 16.08
C ALA A 25 -12.06 -10.07 14.90
N HIS A 26 -12.97 -10.75 14.19
CA HIS A 26 -12.60 -11.58 13.05
C HIS A 26 -12.27 -10.77 11.78
N PHE A 27 -12.79 -9.56 11.68
CA PHE A 27 -12.39 -8.62 10.65
C PHE A 27 -10.96 -8.12 10.89
N ASP A 28 -10.62 -7.72 12.12
CA ASP A 28 -9.28 -7.31 12.47
C ASP A 28 -8.28 -8.47 12.25
N GLU A 29 -8.62 -9.68 12.72
CA GLU A 29 -7.81 -10.88 12.46
C GLU A 29 -7.56 -11.11 10.96
N ASP A 30 -8.57 -10.90 10.11
CA ASP A 30 -8.43 -11.06 8.65
C ASP A 30 -7.49 -10.01 8.05
N VAL A 31 -7.57 -8.75 8.49
CA VAL A 31 -6.66 -7.68 8.09
C VAL A 31 -5.22 -8.03 8.49
N PHE A 32 -5.00 -8.37 9.75
CA PHE A 32 -3.67 -8.75 10.25
C PHE A 32 -3.11 -9.98 9.54
N ARG A 33 -3.94 -10.99 9.27
CA ARG A 33 -3.55 -12.20 8.54
C ARG A 33 -3.07 -11.87 7.13
N LYS A 34 -3.83 -11.04 6.38
CA LYS A 34 -3.47 -10.62 5.02
C LYS A 34 -2.13 -9.86 5.00
N VAL A 35 -1.92 -8.96 5.96
CA VAL A 35 -0.66 -8.22 6.08
C VAL A 35 0.50 -9.17 6.41
N ARG A 36 0.35 -10.06 7.39
CA ARG A 36 1.40 -11.05 7.73
C ARG A 36 1.74 -11.96 6.54
N GLU A 37 0.74 -12.35 5.77
CA GLU A 37 0.94 -13.15 4.55
C GLU A 37 1.72 -12.37 3.49
N SER A 38 1.36 -11.10 3.26
CA SER A 38 2.08 -10.20 2.36
C SER A 38 3.54 -10.01 2.78
N LEU A 39 3.80 -9.78 4.08
CA LEU A 39 5.17 -9.63 4.60
C LEU A 39 6.00 -10.91 4.45
N ARG A 40 5.42 -12.08 4.73
CA ARG A 40 6.11 -13.37 4.58
C ARG A 40 6.56 -13.63 3.14
N GLN A 41 5.75 -13.22 2.16
CA GLN A 41 6.07 -13.38 0.75
C GLN A 41 7.32 -12.60 0.31
N THR A 42 7.69 -11.54 1.03
CA THR A 42 8.87 -10.74 0.70
C THR A 42 10.18 -11.33 1.20
N GLY A 43 10.16 -12.15 2.25
CA GLY A 43 11.36 -12.71 2.88
C GLY A 43 12.28 -11.69 3.58
N LEU A 44 11.87 -10.42 3.73
CA LEU A 44 12.75 -9.31 4.12
C LEU A 44 12.99 -9.17 5.62
N PHE A 45 12.18 -9.81 6.48
CA PHE A 45 12.13 -9.54 7.92
C PHE A 45 12.78 -10.62 8.79
N GLY A 46 13.53 -11.55 8.21
CA GLY A 46 14.16 -12.65 8.93
C GLY A 46 15.24 -12.19 9.93
N GLN A 47 16.18 -11.37 9.46
CA GLN A 47 17.35 -10.93 10.22
C GLN A 47 17.18 -9.59 10.94
N GLY A 48 16.04 -8.93 10.77
CA GLY A 48 15.79 -7.57 11.24
C GLY A 48 15.68 -6.58 10.09
N ALA A 49 15.09 -5.42 10.38
CA ALA A 49 14.95 -4.35 9.39
C ALA A 49 14.68 -3.01 10.06
N ARG A 50 15.16 -1.92 9.47
CA ARG A 50 14.66 -0.57 9.69
C ARG A 50 13.70 -0.23 8.57
N VAL A 51 12.43 -0.05 8.90
CA VAL A 51 11.33 0.11 7.94
C VAL A 51 10.93 1.58 7.85
N ALA A 52 11.11 2.18 6.68
CA ALA A 52 10.54 3.49 6.40
C ALA A 52 9.05 3.34 6.06
N LEU A 53 8.20 4.11 6.72
CA LEU A 53 6.75 4.15 6.51
C LEU A 53 6.38 5.45 5.79
N ASP A 54 5.85 5.36 4.59
CA ASP A 54 5.31 6.53 3.86
C ASP A 54 4.02 6.99 4.55
N LEU A 55 4.10 8.10 5.28
CA LEU A 55 2.96 8.76 5.90
C LEU A 55 2.66 10.05 5.13
N ASN A 56 1.67 9.97 4.26
CA ASN A 56 1.18 11.12 3.46
C ASN A 56 -0.08 11.78 4.04
N GLY A 57 -0.44 11.48 5.30
CA GLY A 57 -1.67 11.93 5.93
C GLY A 57 -2.91 11.09 5.60
N GLY A 58 -2.85 10.23 4.58
CA GLY A 58 -3.96 9.37 4.21
C GLY A 58 -4.13 8.16 5.12
N ILE A 59 -5.35 7.61 5.13
CA ILE A 59 -5.72 6.45 5.99
C ILE A 59 -4.89 5.19 5.70
N GLY A 60 -4.44 5.01 4.46
CA GLY A 60 -3.62 3.85 4.08
C GLY A 60 -2.30 3.80 4.85
N GLY A 61 -1.58 4.93 4.91
CA GLY A 61 -0.35 5.07 5.70
C GLY A 61 -0.60 4.87 7.20
N ALA A 62 -1.69 5.46 7.73
CA ALA A 62 -2.06 5.34 9.15
C ALA A 62 -2.36 3.88 9.54
N VAL A 63 -3.17 3.18 8.74
CA VAL A 63 -3.50 1.75 8.96
C VAL A 63 -2.25 0.88 8.82
N LEU A 64 -1.40 1.14 7.82
CA LEU A 64 -0.14 0.44 7.64
C LEU A 64 0.75 0.55 8.87
N ALA A 65 0.99 1.78 9.35
CA ALA A 65 1.82 2.04 10.51
C ALA A 65 1.29 1.34 11.77
N PHE A 66 -0.01 1.46 12.04
CA PHE A 66 -0.67 0.80 13.16
C PHE A 66 -0.51 -0.72 13.11
N VAL A 67 -0.83 -1.34 11.97
CA VAL A 67 -0.79 -2.79 11.80
C VAL A 67 0.64 -3.32 11.90
N LEU A 68 1.63 -2.64 11.31
CA LEU A 68 3.03 -3.07 11.36
C LEU A 68 3.61 -2.93 12.77
N LYS A 69 3.33 -1.83 13.49
CA LYS A 69 3.73 -1.67 14.90
C LYS A 69 3.19 -2.82 15.76
N ASP A 70 1.93 -3.20 15.60
CA ASP A 70 1.36 -4.31 16.36
C ASP A 70 1.94 -5.67 15.96
N ILE A 71 2.10 -5.95 14.67
CA ILE A 71 2.69 -7.21 14.18
C ILE A 71 4.10 -7.42 14.74
N PHE A 72 4.90 -6.35 14.79
CA PHE A 72 6.30 -6.41 15.19
C PHE A 72 6.57 -5.96 16.64
N ARG A 73 5.55 -5.71 17.46
CA ARG A 73 5.67 -5.19 18.83
C ARG A 73 6.64 -5.98 19.72
N ASN A 74 6.78 -7.29 19.49
CA ASN A 74 7.67 -8.17 20.25
C ASN A 74 9.03 -8.41 19.55
N ARG A 75 9.31 -7.71 18.44
CA ARG A 75 10.53 -7.89 17.63
C ARG A 75 11.46 -6.70 17.84
N ARG A 76 12.46 -6.85 18.73
CA ARG A 76 13.45 -5.79 19.04
C ARG A 76 14.41 -5.44 17.89
N ASN A 77 14.49 -6.30 16.88
CA ASN A 77 15.33 -6.10 15.71
C ASN A 77 14.58 -5.49 14.52
N ILE A 78 13.36 -4.97 14.73
CA ILE A 78 12.60 -4.24 13.74
C ILE A 78 12.33 -2.84 14.27
N ASP A 79 12.86 -1.84 13.56
CA ASP A 79 12.69 -0.42 13.85
C ASP A 79 11.86 0.25 12.77
N PHE A 80 11.18 1.35 13.14
CA PHE A 80 10.36 2.14 12.21
C PHE A 80 10.83 3.58 12.17
N VAL A 81 10.75 4.19 10.99
CA VAL A 81 10.85 5.62 10.77
C VAL A 81 9.71 6.07 9.86
N ALA A 82 8.95 7.07 10.28
CA ALA A 82 7.95 7.69 9.43
C ALA A 82 8.63 8.67 8.47
N VAL A 83 8.33 8.56 7.19
CA VAL A 83 8.82 9.47 6.15
C VAL A 83 7.64 10.26 5.62
N VAL A 84 7.71 11.58 5.78
CA VAL A 84 6.68 12.52 5.36
C VAL A 84 7.25 13.39 4.23
N VAL A 85 6.69 13.26 3.04
CA VAL A 85 7.05 14.10 1.89
C VAL A 85 6.03 15.21 1.74
N ASP A 86 6.46 16.45 2.02
CA ASP A 86 5.64 17.65 1.79
C ASP A 86 5.67 18.03 0.31
N GLU A 87 4.56 17.84 -0.37
CA GLU A 87 4.35 18.25 -1.77
C GLU A 87 3.76 19.67 -1.90
N GLY A 88 3.50 20.35 -0.79
CA GLY A 88 2.83 21.66 -0.78
C GLY A 88 1.34 21.60 -1.14
N LYS A 89 0.74 20.41 -1.27
CA LYS A 89 -0.66 20.21 -1.67
C LYS A 89 -1.61 19.96 -0.51
N ALA A 90 -1.10 19.37 0.58
CA ALA A 90 -1.86 19.03 1.77
C ALA A 90 -1.01 19.25 3.03
N PRO A 91 -1.63 19.57 4.17
CA PRO A 91 -0.88 19.71 5.42
C PRO A 91 -0.22 18.40 5.85
N ALA A 92 1.02 18.46 6.34
CA ALA A 92 1.73 17.31 6.88
C ALA A 92 1.26 16.92 8.31
N GLU A 93 0.45 17.75 8.93
CA GLU A 93 0.02 17.59 10.33
C GLU A 93 -0.69 16.23 10.59
N PRO A 94 -1.62 15.73 9.76
CA PRO A 94 -2.22 14.41 9.99
C PRO A 94 -1.20 13.28 10.03
N ALA A 95 -0.15 13.37 9.19
CA ALA A 95 0.93 12.38 9.18
C ALA A 95 1.75 12.44 10.47
N ARG A 96 2.08 13.65 10.95
CA ARG A 96 2.79 13.87 12.22
C ARG A 96 2.01 13.33 13.42
N LEU A 97 0.71 13.65 13.51
CA LEU A 97 -0.16 13.18 14.59
C LEU A 97 -0.23 11.64 14.65
N ILE A 98 -0.26 10.98 13.51
CA ILE A 98 -0.21 9.50 13.47
C ILE A 98 1.16 8.98 13.93
N ALA A 99 2.26 9.59 13.48
CA ALA A 99 3.60 9.21 13.89
C ALA A 99 3.78 9.38 15.42
N GLU A 100 3.37 10.52 15.98
CA GLU A 100 3.40 10.79 17.42
C GLU A 100 2.54 9.80 18.21
N ARG A 101 1.30 9.57 17.79
CA ARG A 101 0.39 8.63 18.45
C ARG A 101 0.94 7.21 18.49
N LEU A 102 1.67 6.82 17.44
CA LEU A 102 2.26 5.48 17.33
C LEU A 102 3.70 5.44 17.84
N GLU A 103 4.22 6.54 18.40
CA GLU A 103 5.60 6.64 18.88
C GLU A 103 6.62 6.19 17.82
N ILE A 104 6.46 6.70 16.59
CA ILE A 104 7.36 6.44 15.46
C ILE A 104 8.14 7.73 15.17
N PRO A 105 9.48 7.70 15.24
CA PRO A 105 10.30 8.85 14.83
C PRO A 105 9.95 9.27 13.40
N ALA A 106 9.69 10.57 13.19
CA ALA A 106 9.29 11.10 11.90
C ALA A 106 10.37 12.00 11.29
N VAL A 107 10.58 11.84 10.00
CA VAL A 107 11.42 12.71 9.17
C VAL A 107 10.54 13.33 8.10
N GLU A 108 10.55 14.65 8.02
CA GLU A 108 9.80 15.41 7.03
C GLU A 108 10.75 16.14 6.11
N LYS A 109 10.48 16.07 4.80
CA LYS A 109 11.25 16.79 3.79
C LYS A 109 10.33 17.26 2.67
N ARG A 110 10.53 18.52 2.27
CA ARG A 110 9.76 19.08 1.17
C ARG A 110 10.27 18.56 -0.16
N LEU A 111 9.36 18.14 -1.03
CA LEU A 111 9.69 17.75 -2.40
C LEU A 111 10.18 19.00 -3.16
N PRO A 112 11.39 19.00 -3.75
CA PRO A 112 11.89 20.14 -4.48
C PRO A 112 10.91 20.58 -5.59
N PRO A 113 10.79 21.87 -5.91
CA PRO A 113 9.96 22.32 -7.02
C PRO A 113 10.43 21.71 -8.35
N LEU A 114 9.55 21.71 -9.35
CA LEU A 114 9.90 21.32 -10.73
C LEU A 114 10.94 22.33 -11.26
N GLN A 115 12.01 21.82 -11.89
CA GLN A 115 13.12 22.67 -12.33
C GLN A 115 12.91 23.26 -13.73
N THR A 116 12.05 22.66 -14.54
CA THR A 116 11.81 23.08 -15.93
C THR A 116 10.34 23.44 -16.18
N PRO A 117 10.05 24.56 -16.88
CA PRO A 117 8.70 24.85 -17.36
C PRO A 117 8.24 23.75 -18.32
N GLY A 118 7.12 23.12 -18.01
CA GLY A 118 6.56 22.01 -18.81
C GLY A 118 6.83 20.59 -18.23
N GLU A 119 7.68 20.48 -17.22
CA GLU A 119 7.84 19.23 -16.47
C GLU A 119 6.54 18.92 -15.71
N THR A 120 5.97 17.75 -15.94
CA THR A 120 4.78 17.30 -15.20
C THR A 120 5.21 16.58 -13.93
N ALA A 121 4.47 16.80 -12.85
CA ALA A 121 4.65 16.05 -11.61
C ALA A 121 4.38 14.55 -11.87
N SER A 122 5.43 13.76 -12.05
CA SER A 122 5.32 12.33 -12.30
C SER A 122 5.22 11.58 -10.96
N PRO A 123 4.40 10.52 -10.88
CA PRO A 123 4.37 9.63 -9.71
C PRO A 123 5.75 9.04 -9.39
N ASP A 124 6.59 8.84 -10.40
CA ASP A 124 7.95 8.30 -10.24
C ASP A 124 8.85 9.26 -9.46
N ARG A 125 8.74 10.56 -9.68
CA ARG A 125 9.53 11.59 -8.97
C ARG A 125 9.30 11.56 -7.45
N ARG A 126 8.03 11.51 -7.02
CA ARG A 126 7.69 11.36 -5.60
C ARG A 126 8.26 10.05 -5.04
N ARG A 127 8.13 8.97 -5.78
CA ARG A 127 8.64 7.65 -5.42
C ARG A 127 10.16 7.66 -5.25
N GLU A 128 10.89 8.22 -6.19
CA GLU A 128 12.35 8.32 -6.13
C GLU A 128 12.82 9.15 -4.94
N PHE A 129 12.19 10.30 -4.71
CA PHE A 129 12.47 11.16 -3.56
C PHE A 129 12.19 10.44 -2.24
N LEU A 130 11.07 9.73 -2.13
CA LEU A 130 10.71 8.95 -0.96
C LEU A 130 11.72 7.82 -0.69
N MET A 131 12.17 7.14 -1.74
CA MET A 131 13.20 6.10 -1.66
C MET A 131 14.54 6.67 -1.16
N ALA A 132 14.99 7.79 -1.74
CA ALA A 132 16.21 8.47 -1.33
C ALA A 132 16.13 8.89 0.14
N LEU A 133 15.03 9.53 0.54
CA LEU A 133 14.82 9.96 1.93
C LEU A 133 14.79 8.78 2.91
N ALA A 134 14.20 7.67 2.53
CA ALA A 134 14.22 6.46 3.33
C ALA A 134 15.64 5.90 3.49
N GLN A 135 16.44 5.85 2.41
CA GLN A 135 17.84 5.41 2.46
C GLN A 135 18.74 6.35 3.28
N GLU A 136 18.59 7.66 3.13
CA GLU A 136 19.31 8.68 3.94
C GLU A 136 19.08 8.48 5.45
N ASN A 137 17.92 7.94 5.83
CA ASN A 137 17.57 7.64 7.22
C ASN A 137 17.85 6.20 7.66
N GLY A 138 18.69 5.49 6.89
CA GLY A 138 19.16 4.15 7.22
C GLY A 138 18.10 3.06 7.11
N ALA A 139 17.01 3.31 6.40
CA ALA A 139 16.00 2.27 6.16
C ALA A 139 16.54 1.20 5.22
N SER A 140 16.21 -0.05 5.52
CA SER A 140 16.49 -1.23 4.68
C SER A 140 15.28 -1.67 3.87
N VAL A 141 14.09 -1.11 4.15
CA VAL A 141 12.82 -1.40 3.47
C VAL A 141 11.96 -0.14 3.48
N LEU A 142 11.31 0.16 2.35
CA LEU A 142 10.26 1.18 2.26
C LEU A 142 8.90 0.50 2.20
N ALA A 143 7.97 0.88 3.08
CA ALA A 143 6.59 0.39 3.10
C ALA A 143 5.59 1.52 2.84
N THR A 144 4.65 1.28 1.92
CA THR A 144 3.61 2.25 1.57
C THR A 144 2.22 1.67 1.75
N GLY A 145 1.25 2.55 2.04
CA GLY A 145 -0.13 2.20 2.36
C GLY A 145 -1.03 1.88 1.16
N HIS A 146 -0.46 1.54 -0.01
CA HIS A 146 -1.23 1.16 -1.19
C HIS A 146 -2.08 -0.07 -0.90
N ASN A 147 -3.35 0.02 -1.23
CA ASN A 147 -4.36 -1.02 -1.01
C ASN A 147 -4.72 -1.74 -2.33
N LEU A 148 -5.69 -2.66 -2.29
CA LEU A 148 -6.11 -3.42 -3.47
C LEU A 148 -6.69 -2.53 -4.57
N ASP A 149 -7.43 -1.48 -4.19
CA ASP A 149 -8.06 -0.57 -5.15
C ASP A 149 -7.00 0.24 -5.90
N ASP A 150 -5.96 0.70 -5.20
CA ASP A 150 -4.83 1.42 -5.81
C ASP A 150 -4.08 0.54 -6.80
N GLU A 151 -3.69 -0.67 -6.39
CA GLU A 151 -2.97 -1.62 -7.23
C GLU A 151 -3.77 -2.04 -8.48
N ALA A 152 -5.06 -2.35 -8.30
CA ALA A 152 -5.91 -2.73 -9.42
C ALA A 152 -6.18 -1.55 -10.37
N THR A 153 -6.26 -0.33 -9.85
CA THR A 153 -6.39 0.88 -10.67
C THR A 153 -5.11 1.13 -11.47
N ASP A 154 -3.92 0.98 -10.87
CA ASP A 154 -2.64 1.11 -11.59
C ASP A 154 -2.55 0.14 -12.77
N VAL A 155 -2.90 -1.13 -12.53
CA VAL A 155 -2.95 -2.14 -13.58
C VAL A 155 -3.95 -1.77 -14.68
N PHE A 156 -5.14 -1.34 -14.30
CA PHE A 156 -6.20 -0.97 -15.25
C PHE A 156 -5.84 0.26 -16.07
N VAL A 157 -5.30 1.31 -15.45
CA VAL A 157 -4.79 2.51 -16.13
C VAL A 157 -3.68 2.16 -17.11
N SER A 158 -2.72 1.29 -16.72
CA SER A 158 -1.65 0.83 -17.60
C SER A 158 -2.19 0.10 -18.84
N TYR A 159 -3.23 -0.72 -18.69
CA TYR A 159 -3.92 -1.34 -19.84
C TYR A 159 -4.59 -0.31 -20.74
N LEU A 160 -5.32 0.64 -20.17
CA LEU A 160 -6.04 1.67 -20.93
C LEU A 160 -5.09 2.61 -21.71
N ARG A 161 -3.90 2.87 -21.17
CA ARG A 161 -2.87 3.70 -21.80
C ARG A 161 -1.91 2.92 -22.72
N GLY A 162 -1.98 1.58 -22.73
CA GLY A 162 -1.02 0.75 -23.46
C GLY A 162 0.40 0.78 -22.86
N GLU A 163 0.55 1.10 -21.59
CA GLU A 163 1.82 1.25 -20.90
C GLU A 163 2.33 -0.10 -20.36
N LEU A 164 3.04 -0.86 -21.19
CA LEU A 164 3.58 -2.17 -20.81
C LEU A 164 4.53 -2.11 -19.61
N ASN A 165 5.31 -1.03 -19.47
CA ASN A 165 6.25 -0.88 -18.35
C ASN A 165 5.54 -0.87 -16.99
N GLY A 166 4.36 -0.28 -16.89
CA GLY A 166 3.54 -0.30 -15.68
C GLY A 166 3.06 -1.71 -15.32
N LEU A 167 2.68 -2.50 -16.34
CA LEU A 167 2.25 -3.90 -16.17
C LEU A 167 3.40 -4.83 -15.79
N LEU A 168 4.59 -4.54 -16.27
CA LEU A 168 5.82 -5.31 -16.05
C LEU A 168 6.69 -4.74 -14.92
N ALA A 169 6.17 -3.75 -14.18
CA ALA A 169 6.89 -3.16 -13.06
C ALA A 169 7.32 -4.22 -12.03
N PRO A 170 8.47 -4.04 -11.37
CA PRO A 170 8.93 -4.96 -10.36
C PRO A 170 7.85 -5.22 -9.31
N GLY A 171 7.63 -6.48 -8.99
CA GLY A 171 6.62 -6.88 -8.01
C GLY A 171 6.94 -6.38 -6.60
N HIS A 172 5.95 -6.47 -5.74
CA HIS A 172 6.03 -6.18 -4.32
C HIS A 172 7.23 -6.87 -3.63
N GLY A 173 8.11 -6.08 -3.02
CA GLY A 173 9.26 -6.57 -2.26
C GLY A 173 10.46 -7.05 -3.08
N ILE A 174 10.50 -6.81 -4.39
CA ILE A 174 11.66 -7.14 -5.23
C ILE A 174 12.80 -6.17 -4.92
N ARG A 175 14.01 -6.72 -4.82
CA ARG A 175 15.24 -5.94 -4.68
C ARG A 175 15.74 -5.53 -6.07
N GLU A 176 15.94 -4.24 -6.27
CA GLU A 176 16.66 -3.68 -7.41
C GLU A 176 18.06 -3.25 -6.95
N GLU A 177 19.05 -3.36 -7.83
CA GLU A 177 20.42 -2.95 -7.52
C GLU A 177 20.49 -1.47 -7.12
N GLY A 178 21.16 -1.18 -6.02
CA GLY A 178 21.29 0.18 -5.47
C GLY A 178 20.05 0.77 -4.80
N LYS A 179 18.93 0.01 -4.74
CA LYS A 179 17.68 0.48 -4.12
C LYS A 179 17.23 -0.43 -2.99
N ILE A 180 16.60 0.17 -1.97
CA ILE A 180 15.91 -0.62 -0.94
C ILE A 180 14.61 -1.21 -1.49
N PRO A 181 14.22 -2.42 -1.06
CA PRO A 181 12.94 -3.01 -1.48
C PRO A 181 11.76 -2.12 -1.08
N TRP A 182 10.83 -1.96 -2.02
CA TRP A 182 9.55 -1.29 -1.79
C TRP A 182 8.45 -2.31 -1.59
N ILE A 183 7.76 -2.25 -0.45
CA ILE A 183 6.68 -3.17 -0.11
C ILE A 183 5.35 -2.43 0.03
N LYS A 184 4.28 -3.14 -0.28
CA LYS A 184 2.89 -2.69 -0.21
C LYS A 184 2.06 -3.69 0.59
N PRO A 185 2.19 -3.73 1.93
CA PRO A 185 1.58 -4.79 2.75
C PRO A 185 0.05 -4.84 2.70
N LEU A 186 -0.61 -3.71 2.38
CA LEU A 186 -2.08 -3.60 2.29
C LEU A 186 -2.63 -3.94 0.90
N ARG A 187 -1.80 -4.24 -0.09
CA ARG A 187 -2.17 -4.43 -1.51
C ARG A 187 -3.27 -5.46 -1.80
N ARG A 188 -3.60 -6.32 -0.85
CA ARG A 188 -4.67 -7.32 -0.97
C ARG A 188 -5.88 -7.02 -0.09
N ILE A 189 -5.97 -5.80 0.45
CA ILE A 189 -7.07 -5.37 1.29
C ILE A 189 -7.84 -4.28 0.54
N PRO A 190 -9.16 -4.45 0.29
CA PRO A 190 -9.97 -3.44 -0.38
C PRO A 190 -10.00 -2.11 0.39
N GLU A 191 -10.04 -0.98 -0.33
CA GLU A 191 -10.07 0.36 0.27
C GLU A 191 -11.19 0.52 1.31
N LYS A 192 -12.38 -0.02 1.02
CA LYS A 192 -13.51 -0.01 1.98
C LYS A 192 -13.20 -0.72 3.30
N GLU A 193 -12.36 -1.75 3.28
CA GLU A 193 -11.92 -2.47 4.47
C GLU A 193 -10.88 -1.64 5.24
N ILE A 194 -9.95 -0.98 4.54
CA ILE A 194 -9.00 -0.03 5.13
C ILE A 194 -9.74 1.12 5.83
N ARG A 195 -10.76 1.69 5.17
CA ARG A 195 -11.60 2.76 5.74
C ARG A 195 -12.33 2.29 6.99
N LEU A 196 -12.96 1.12 6.96
CA LEU A 196 -13.66 0.54 8.11
C LEU A 196 -12.69 0.29 9.27
N PHE A 197 -11.52 -0.29 8.99
CA PHE A 197 -10.47 -0.53 9.97
C PHE A 197 -10.01 0.79 10.62
N ALA A 198 -9.71 1.81 9.81
CA ALA A 198 -9.31 3.13 10.30
C ALA A 198 -10.34 3.76 11.23
N ILE A 199 -11.63 3.72 10.85
CA ILE A 199 -12.73 4.23 11.68
C ILE A 199 -12.80 3.48 13.01
N LYS A 200 -12.72 2.15 12.99
CA LYS A 200 -12.82 1.31 14.19
C LYS A 200 -11.66 1.50 15.16
N HIS A 201 -10.48 1.83 14.65
CA HIS A 201 -9.29 2.06 15.46
C HIS A 201 -8.96 3.55 15.67
N GLY A 202 -9.82 4.46 15.21
CA GLY A 202 -9.65 5.90 15.37
C GLY A 202 -8.40 6.45 14.69
N LEU A 203 -8.02 5.91 13.53
CA LEU A 203 -6.78 6.28 12.81
C LEU A 203 -6.96 7.45 11.82
N GLY A 204 -7.97 8.28 12.00
CA GLY A 204 -8.28 9.43 11.17
C GLY A 204 -9.46 9.18 10.22
N ARG A 205 -9.73 10.19 9.39
CA ARG A 205 -10.77 10.15 8.36
C ARG A 205 -10.10 10.01 6.99
N PRO A 206 -10.82 9.47 6.00
CA PRO A 206 -10.32 9.46 4.62
C PRO A 206 -10.07 10.89 4.15
N ASP A 207 -8.85 11.19 3.76
CA ASP A 207 -8.53 12.44 3.09
C ASP A 207 -8.89 12.37 1.61
N ILE A 208 -9.17 13.52 1.02
CA ILE A 208 -9.33 13.64 -0.43
C ILE A 208 -7.91 13.65 -1.01
N VAL A 209 -7.49 12.53 -1.59
CA VAL A 209 -6.26 12.47 -2.38
C VAL A 209 -6.56 13.09 -3.74
N LEU A 210 -5.78 14.10 -4.12
CA LEU A 210 -5.84 14.68 -5.46
C LEU A 210 -5.16 13.70 -6.43
N GLU A 211 -5.95 12.94 -7.14
CA GLU A 211 -5.51 12.10 -8.27
C GLU A 211 -5.80 12.83 -9.58
N ASP A 212 -5.16 12.41 -10.69
CA ASP A 212 -5.52 12.93 -12.02
C ASP A 212 -6.92 12.45 -12.45
N ASP A 213 -7.61 13.24 -13.26
CA ASP A 213 -8.99 12.97 -13.67
C ASP A 213 -9.17 11.61 -14.35
N PHE A 214 -8.18 11.20 -15.16
CA PHE A 214 -8.20 9.92 -15.86
C PHE A 214 -8.14 8.76 -14.86
N ARG A 215 -7.26 8.87 -13.84
CA ARG A 215 -7.13 7.87 -12.80
C ARG A 215 -8.40 7.78 -11.93
N ILE A 216 -9.00 8.92 -11.59
CA ILE A 216 -10.27 8.98 -10.85
C ILE A 216 -11.37 8.25 -11.63
N GLU A 217 -11.48 8.53 -12.92
CA GLU A 217 -12.50 7.90 -13.77
C GLU A 217 -12.26 6.39 -13.92
N ALA A 218 -11.03 5.97 -14.19
CA ALA A 218 -10.66 4.56 -14.27
C ALA A 218 -10.98 3.82 -12.95
N LYS A 219 -10.66 4.42 -11.80
CA LYS A 219 -10.98 3.87 -10.47
C LYS A 219 -12.49 3.73 -10.28
N ARG A 220 -13.27 4.74 -10.69
CA ARG A 220 -14.73 4.70 -10.63
C ARG A 220 -15.31 3.56 -11.46
N LEU A 221 -14.90 3.44 -12.73
CA LEU A 221 -15.33 2.38 -13.63
C LEU A 221 -14.99 0.98 -13.06
N LEU A 222 -13.76 0.82 -12.57
CA LEU A 222 -13.33 -0.43 -11.98
C LEU A 222 -14.11 -0.78 -10.71
N CYS A 223 -14.42 0.20 -9.86
CA CYS A 223 -15.24 -0.01 -8.66
C CYS A 223 -16.67 -0.39 -9.01
N GLU A 224 -17.26 0.26 -10.02
CA GLU A 224 -18.59 -0.07 -10.50
C GLU A 224 -18.64 -1.50 -11.07
N PHE A 225 -17.66 -1.89 -11.88
CA PHE A 225 -17.56 -3.23 -12.44
C PHE A 225 -17.38 -4.29 -11.34
N ASP A 226 -16.43 -4.07 -10.40
CA ASP A 226 -16.18 -5.00 -9.27
C ASP A 226 -17.40 -5.14 -8.35
N SER A 227 -18.26 -4.13 -8.25
CA SER A 227 -19.50 -4.20 -7.46
C SER A 227 -20.49 -5.22 -8.01
N ARG A 228 -20.53 -5.40 -9.34
CA ARG A 228 -21.37 -6.37 -10.08
C ARG A 228 -20.66 -7.72 -10.25
N HIS A 229 -19.32 -7.71 -10.33
CA HIS A 229 -18.47 -8.87 -10.53
C HIS A 229 -17.39 -8.95 -9.42
N PRO A 230 -17.75 -9.34 -8.19
CA PRO A 230 -16.86 -9.31 -7.04
C PRO A 230 -15.61 -10.17 -7.24
N GLY A 231 -14.44 -9.59 -7.00
CA GLY A 231 -13.14 -10.24 -7.16
C GLY A 231 -12.38 -9.82 -8.43
N THR A 232 -12.96 -8.94 -9.27
CA THR A 232 -12.30 -8.40 -10.46
C THR A 232 -10.96 -7.73 -10.12
N LYS A 233 -10.90 -6.92 -9.06
CA LYS A 233 -9.66 -6.27 -8.60
C LYS A 233 -8.57 -7.29 -8.24
N TYR A 234 -8.93 -8.38 -7.56
CA TYR A 234 -7.99 -9.47 -7.29
C TYR A 234 -7.52 -10.19 -8.55
N SER A 235 -8.37 -10.29 -9.56
CA SER A 235 -8.02 -10.91 -10.84
C SER A 235 -7.02 -10.07 -11.62
N LEU A 236 -7.20 -8.74 -11.67
CA LEU A 236 -6.24 -7.80 -12.25
C LEU A 236 -4.88 -7.89 -11.57
N LEU A 237 -4.85 -7.85 -10.23
CA LEU A 237 -3.62 -7.96 -9.46
C LEU A 237 -2.89 -9.29 -9.74
N ARG A 238 -3.61 -10.42 -9.77
CA ARG A 238 -3.03 -11.73 -10.08
C ARG A 238 -2.49 -11.81 -11.52
N SER A 239 -3.14 -11.15 -12.46
CA SER A 239 -2.67 -11.09 -13.85
C SER A 239 -1.35 -10.35 -13.95
N GLN A 240 -1.21 -9.20 -13.29
CA GLN A 240 0.03 -8.46 -13.21
C GLN A 240 1.15 -9.28 -12.54
N GLU A 241 0.86 -9.93 -11.41
CA GLU A 241 1.84 -10.78 -10.71
C GLU A 241 2.37 -11.92 -11.59
N LYS A 242 1.51 -12.50 -12.43
CA LYS A 242 1.94 -13.52 -13.40
C LYS A 242 2.83 -12.94 -14.49
N LEU A 243 2.45 -11.80 -15.08
CA LEU A 243 3.23 -11.13 -16.13
C LEU A 243 4.63 -10.73 -15.62
N SER A 244 4.71 -10.14 -14.43
CA SER A 244 5.98 -9.74 -13.83
C SER A 244 6.93 -10.94 -13.58
N ARG A 245 6.39 -12.10 -13.17
CA ARG A 245 7.18 -13.33 -12.98
C ARG A 245 7.73 -13.88 -14.28
N HIS A 246 6.97 -13.85 -15.36
CA HIS A 246 7.44 -14.33 -16.68
C HIS A 246 8.61 -13.50 -17.20
N LYS A 247 8.62 -12.18 -16.97
CA LYS A 247 9.76 -11.32 -17.31
C LYS A 247 11.02 -11.71 -16.54
N SER A 248 10.89 -11.98 -15.24
CA SER A 248 12.05 -12.36 -14.39
C SER A 248 12.60 -13.75 -14.70
N GLY A 249 11.78 -14.68 -15.18
CA GLY A 249 12.20 -16.03 -15.58
C GLY A 249 12.77 -16.12 -17.01
N GLY A 250 12.36 -15.23 -17.91
CA GLY A 250 12.84 -15.21 -19.30
C GLY A 250 14.25 -14.63 -19.47
N ALA A 251 14.76 -13.87 -18.51
CA ALA A 251 16.11 -13.32 -18.54
C ALA A 251 17.22 -14.35 -18.19
N ALA A 252 16.85 -15.50 -17.61
CA ALA A 252 17.79 -16.57 -17.26
C ALA A 252 18.01 -17.61 -18.38
N GLY A 253 17.31 -17.49 -19.50
CA GLY A 253 17.30 -18.49 -20.58
C GLY A 253 17.88 -18.05 -21.94
N GLN A 254 18.48 -16.88 -22.05
CA GLN A 254 19.11 -16.39 -23.29
C GLN A 254 20.61 -16.11 -23.08
N SER A 255 21.36 -17.14 -22.74
CA SER A 255 22.82 -17.19 -22.88
C SER A 255 23.16 -18.58 -23.44
N LEU A 256 23.02 -18.71 -24.73
CA LEU A 256 23.64 -19.76 -25.57
C LEU A 256 24.20 -19.08 -26.80
#